data_d142864eab6a5b16884423aa6b07890f
#
_entry.id   d142864eab6a5b16884423aa6b07890f
#
_cell.length_a   1.000
_cell.length_b   1.000
_cell.length_c   1.000
_cell.angle_alpha   90.00
_cell.angle_beta   90.00
_cell.angle_gamma   90.00
#
_symmetry.space_group_name_H-M   'P 1'
#
loop_
_entity.id
_entity.type
_entity.pdbx_description
1 polymer ?
#
loop_
_entity_poly.entity_id
_entity_poly.type
_entity_poly.pdbx_seq_one_letter_code
_entity_poly.pdbx_strand_id
1 'polypeptide(L)'
;MVRTPKKKISKKVTDLRTRLWPDLSPDDLWHRNVYDGFTSVPRTMPLIMNIIDDLAPGSKRTSMTYLALWGQAFDEMYVSLQNADELAFHSGYTGQRAVRSWKERMRELAKLGFIRIAAGTAGEFSHAVILNPHFAIRRLHAAGTPGLTAAAYNALVERGIAIGAEDMNVALPEERQEEAEAAK
;
A
#
# COMPACT_ATOMS: atom_id res chain seq x y z
N MET A 1 21.12 -7.37 2.66
CA MET A 1 19.93 -7.20 1.80
C MET A 1 20.21 -7.86 0.45
N VAL A 2 19.63 -9.02 0.18
CA VAL A 2 19.77 -9.72 -1.11
C VAL A 2 18.76 -9.10 -2.07
N ARG A 3 19.23 -8.35 -3.06
CA ARG A 3 18.37 -7.83 -4.13
C ARG A 3 17.95 -8.99 -5.02
N THR A 4 16.68 -9.37 -4.98
CA THR A 4 16.09 -10.30 -5.95
C THR A 4 16.31 -9.77 -7.36
N PRO A 5 16.84 -10.57 -8.31
CA PRO A 5 17.09 -10.10 -9.65
C PRO A 5 15.79 -9.64 -10.31
N LYS A 6 15.77 -8.43 -10.85
CA LYS A 6 14.64 -7.88 -11.60
C LYS A 6 14.31 -8.85 -12.74
N LYS A 7 13.14 -9.50 -12.65
CA LYS A 7 12.64 -10.41 -13.68
C LYS A 7 12.49 -9.63 -14.97
N LYS A 8 13.44 -9.78 -15.92
CA LYS A 8 13.32 -9.20 -17.26
C LYS A 8 12.08 -9.78 -17.94
N ILE A 9 11.30 -8.92 -18.59
CA ILE A 9 10.20 -9.36 -19.46
C ILE A 9 10.81 -10.33 -20.47
N SER A 10 10.26 -11.54 -20.57
CA SER A 10 10.79 -12.55 -21.49
C SER A 10 10.57 -12.07 -22.92
N LYS A 11 11.52 -12.35 -23.80
CA LYS A 11 11.41 -12.04 -25.24
C LYS A 11 10.06 -12.54 -25.80
N LYS A 12 9.60 -13.71 -25.36
CA LYS A 12 8.29 -14.28 -25.73
C LYS A 12 7.10 -13.37 -25.45
N VAL A 13 7.10 -12.65 -24.32
CA VAL A 13 6.02 -11.72 -23.97
C VAL A 13 6.07 -10.49 -24.86
N THR A 14 7.25 -9.98 -25.15
CA THR A 14 7.43 -8.84 -26.08
C THR A 14 6.97 -9.22 -27.50
N ASP A 15 7.39 -10.38 -28.00
CA ASP A 15 7.00 -10.88 -29.32
C ASP A 15 5.49 -11.10 -29.41
N LEU A 16 4.87 -11.67 -28.35
CA LEU A 16 3.41 -11.83 -28.28
C LEU A 16 2.69 -10.48 -28.32
N ARG A 17 3.15 -9.48 -27.56
CA ARG A 17 2.58 -8.14 -27.57
C ARG A 17 2.61 -7.52 -28.97
N THR A 18 3.79 -7.55 -29.64
CA THR A 18 3.95 -7.00 -30.98
C THR A 18 3.05 -7.70 -32.01
N ARG A 19 2.83 -9.01 -31.87
CA ARG A 19 1.91 -9.75 -32.72
C ARG A 19 0.44 -9.41 -32.49
N LEU A 20 0.05 -9.16 -31.21
CA LEU A 20 -1.33 -8.84 -30.87
C LEU A 20 -1.71 -7.40 -31.19
N TRP A 21 -0.76 -6.49 -31.13
CA TRP A 21 -0.94 -5.05 -31.40
C TRP A 21 0.18 -4.56 -32.34
N PRO A 22 0.10 -4.87 -33.65
CA PRO A 22 1.15 -4.54 -34.60
C PRO A 22 1.28 -3.02 -34.86
N ASP A 23 0.18 -2.29 -34.67
CA ASP A 23 0.11 -0.84 -34.91
C ASP A 23 0.49 -0.01 -33.68
N LEU A 24 0.74 -0.65 -32.53
CA LEU A 24 1.07 0.05 -31.28
C LEU A 24 2.52 0.52 -31.30
N SER A 25 2.73 1.84 -31.28
CA SER A 25 4.05 2.40 -31.09
C SER A 25 4.59 2.11 -29.69
N PRO A 26 5.87 1.77 -29.52
CA PRO A 26 6.51 1.72 -28.22
C PRO A 26 6.36 3.00 -27.39
N ASP A 27 6.28 4.16 -28.05
CA ASP A 27 6.16 5.48 -27.43
C ASP A 27 4.78 5.75 -26.84
N ASP A 28 3.75 4.97 -27.25
CA ASP A 28 2.41 5.01 -26.63
C ASP A 28 2.38 4.29 -25.26
N LEU A 29 3.43 3.55 -24.94
CA LEU A 29 3.51 2.80 -23.70
C LEU A 29 4.17 3.61 -22.59
N TRP A 30 3.55 3.64 -21.41
CA TRP A 30 4.22 4.20 -20.25
C TRP A 30 5.43 3.36 -19.86
N HIS A 31 6.58 4.00 -19.73
CA HIS A 31 7.84 3.31 -19.45
C HIS A 31 8.58 3.98 -18.30
N ARG A 32 8.74 3.27 -17.18
CA ARG A 32 9.38 3.77 -15.94
C ARG A 32 10.84 4.23 -16.12
N ASN A 33 11.51 3.86 -17.19
CA ASN A 33 12.88 4.27 -17.47
C ASN A 33 12.95 5.52 -18.39
N VAL A 34 11.80 5.98 -18.86
CA VAL A 34 11.65 7.12 -19.78
C VAL A 34 10.92 8.27 -19.09
N TYR A 35 9.93 7.94 -18.25
CA TYR A 35 9.08 8.92 -17.58
C TYR A 35 9.34 8.95 -16.08
N ASP A 36 9.44 10.16 -15.53
CA ASP A 36 9.55 10.45 -14.10
C ASP A 36 8.16 10.60 -13.44
N GLY A 37 8.15 10.89 -12.15
CA GLY A 37 6.91 11.15 -11.42
C GLY A 37 6.11 9.90 -11.10
N PHE A 38 6.77 8.78 -10.83
CA PHE A 38 6.14 7.55 -10.36
C PHE A 38 6.63 7.16 -8.96
N THR A 39 5.82 6.40 -8.26
CA THR A 39 6.21 5.71 -7.02
C THR A 39 6.11 4.20 -7.18
N SER A 40 6.79 3.45 -6.32
CA SER A 40 6.71 1.98 -6.30
C SER A 40 5.65 1.55 -5.31
N VAL A 41 4.71 0.72 -5.76
CA VAL A 41 3.71 0.08 -4.89
C VAL A 41 3.86 -1.45 -4.95
N PRO A 42 3.52 -2.19 -3.88
CA PRO A 42 3.51 -3.64 -3.91
C PRO A 42 2.57 -4.16 -5.01
N ARG A 43 2.97 -5.22 -5.70
CA ARG A 43 2.09 -5.88 -6.70
C ARG A 43 0.86 -6.53 -6.09
N THR A 44 0.81 -6.63 -4.78
CA THR A 44 -0.33 -7.06 -3.96
C THR A 44 -1.27 -5.91 -3.61
N MET A 45 -0.95 -4.67 -3.96
CA MET A 45 -1.74 -3.49 -3.58
C MET A 45 -3.24 -3.62 -3.87
N PRO A 46 -3.72 -4.17 -5.00
CA PRO A 46 -5.15 -4.34 -5.22
C PRO A 46 -5.84 -5.21 -4.16
N LEU A 47 -5.18 -6.29 -3.70
CA LEU A 47 -5.72 -7.15 -2.64
C LEU A 47 -5.67 -6.45 -1.28
N ILE A 48 -4.60 -5.71 -1.00
CA ILE A 48 -4.47 -4.90 0.21
C ILE A 48 -5.59 -3.85 0.28
N MET A 49 -5.89 -3.18 -0.83
CA MET A 49 -6.96 -2.18 -0.92
C MET A 49 -8.35 -2.79 -0.64
N ASN A 50 -8.63 -3.96 -1.19
CA ASN A 50 -9.88 -4.68 -0.93
C ASN A 50 -10.00 -5.02 0.58
N ILE A 51 -8.94 -5.54 1.18
CA ILE A 51 -8.89 -5.86 2.61
C ILE A 51 -9.11 -4.60 3.48
N ILE A 52 -8.49 -3.48 3.13
CA ILE A 52 -8.71 -2.21 3.83
C ILE A 52 -10.19 -1.79 3.79
N ASP A 53 -10.84 -1.89 2.64
CA ASP A 53 -12.23 -1.50 2.48
C ASP A 53 -13.18 -2.48 3.19
N ASP A 54 -12.87 -3.77 3.24
CA ASP A 54 -13.63 -4.77 4.00
C ASP A 54 -13.50 -4.57 5.52
N LEU A 55 -12.33 -4.16 6.00
CA LEU A 55 -12.05 -3.87 7.41
C LEU A 55 -12.64 -2.54 7.89
N ALA A 56 -12.96 -1.63 6.97
CA ALA A 56 -13.52 -0.32 7.26
C ALA A 56 -14.98 -0.20 6.79
N PRO A 57 -15.93 -0.97 7.39
CA PRO A 57 -17.33 -1.04 6.96
C PRO A 57 -18.02 0.33 7.03
N GLY A 58 -18.77 0.65 5.99
CA GLY A 58 -19.45 1.95 5.85
C GLY A 58 -18.52 3.07 5.37
N SER A 59 -17.24 2.81 5.25
CA SER A 59 -16.21 3.76 4.87
C SER A 59 -15.70 3.53 3.45
N LYS A 60 -16.58 3.63 2.48
CA LYS A 60 -16.19 3.54 1.07
C LYS A 60 -14.97 4.44 0.80
N ARG A 61 -13.96 3.90 0.11
CA ARG A 61 -12.73 4.58 -0.32
C ARG A 61 -11.66 4.81 0.76
N THR A 62 -11.65 4.07 1.86
CA THR A 62 -10.51 4.10 2.80
C THR A 62 -9.22 3.66 2.11
N SER A 63 -9.30 2.66 1.25
CA SER A 63 -8.21 2.20 0.38
C SER A 63 -7.69 3.29 -0.57
N MET A 64 -8.56 4.15 -1.11
CA MET A 64 -8.15 5.27 -1.96
C MET A 64 -7.36 6.32 -1.19
N THR A 65 -7.73 6.59 0.08
CA THR A 65 -6.93 7.45 0.96
C THR A 65 -5.54 6.86 1.17
N TYR A 66 -5.45 5.54 1.38
CA TYR A 66 -4.17 4.84 1.51
C TYR A 66 -3.32 4.93 0.25
N LEU A 67 -3.91 4.70 -0.92
CA LEU A 67 -3.21 4.81 -2.21
C LEU A 67 -2.74 6.24 -2.49
N ALA A 68 -3.55 7.24 -2.14
CA ALA A 68 -3.17 8.65 -2.29
C ALA A 68 -1.93 9.00 -1.42
N LEU A 69 -1.84 8.45 -0.20
CA LEU A 69 -0.64 8.60 0.63
C LEU A 69 0.59 7.94 -0.02
N TRP A 70 0.45 6.77 -0.62
CA TRP A 70 1.52 6.12 -1.37
C TRP A 70 2.03 6.98 -2.53
N GLY A 71 1.14 7.71 -3.20
CA GLY A 71 1.49 8.65 -4.26
C GLY A 71 2.30 9.86 -3.78
N GLN A 72 2.26 10.17 -2.48
CA GLN A 72 3.01 11.27 -1.87
C GLN A 72 4.29 10.80 -1.15
N ALA A 73 4.42 9.49 -0.90
CA ALA A 73 5.54 8.95 -0.16
C ALA A 73 6.76 8.73 -1.05
N PHE A 74 7.94 9.02 -0.48
CA PHE A 74 9.24 8.64 -1.02
C PHE A 74 9.78 7.39 -0.28
N ASP A 75 11.06 7.08 -0.46
CA ASP A 75 11.70 5.84 0.05
C ASP A 75 11.55 5.63 1.57
N GLU A 76 11.48 6.71 2.36
CA GLU A 76 11.31 6.64 3.82
C GLU A 76 9.85 6.44 4.26
N MET A 77 8.91 6.31 3.32
CA MET A 77 7.47 6.12 3.55
C MET A 77 6.83 7.23 4.41
N TYR A 78 7.51 8.38 4.51
CA TYR A 78 7.02 9.57 5.19
C TYR A 78 6.15 10.42 4.27
N VAL A 79 5.06 10.97 4.83
CA VAL A 79 4.14 11.89 4.14
C VAL A 79 3.89 13.11 5.02
N SER A 80 4.08 14.30 4.46
CA SER A 80 3.63 15.54 5.06
C SER A 80 2.12 15.70 4.82
N LEU A 81 1.36 15.97 5.88
CA LEU A 81 -0.10 16.12 5.81
C LEU A 81 -0.56 17.59 5.87
N GLN A 82 0.35 18.54 5.63
CA GLN A 82 0.06 19.98 5.80
C GLN A 82 -1.02 20.50 4.84
N ASN A 83 -1.16 19.90 3.65
CA ASN A 83 -2.17 20.28 2.67
C ASN A 83 -3.34 19.27 2.68
N ALA A 84 -4.16 19.31 3.73
CA ALA A 84 -5.27 18.38 3.92
C ALA A 84 -6.35 18.47 2.81
N ASP A 85 -6.56 19.64 2.21
CA ASP A 85 -7.52 19.84 1.12
C ASP A 85 -7.08 19.10 -0.14
N GLU A 86 -5.82 19.21 -0.51
CA GLU A 86 -5.22 18.52 -1.65
C GLU A 86 -5.23 16.99 -1.45
N LEU A 87 -4.83 16.53 -0.25
CA LEU A 87 -4.84 15.11 0.08
C LEU A 87 -6.24 14.52 0.09
N ALA A 88 -7.23 15.27 0.57
CA ALA A 88 -8.63 14.88 0.49
C ALA A 88 -9.09 14.78 -0.97
N PHE A 89 -8.74 15.77 -1.80
CA PHE A 89 -9.07 15.77 -3.23
C PHE A 89 -8.43 14.58 -3.96
N HIS A 90 -7.14 14.31 -3.75
CA HIS A 90 -6.43 13.15 -4.31
C HIS A 90 -7.03 11.81 -3.85
N SER A 91 -7.60 11.78 -2.65
CA SER A 91 -8.33 10.62 -2.12
C SER A 91 -9.76 10.49 -2.67
N GLY A 92 -10.19 11.41 -3.55
CA GLY A 92 -11.50 11.43 -4.20
C GLY A 92 -12.62 12.04 -3.37
N TYR A 93 -12.29 12.82 -2.32
CA TYR A 93 -13.28 13.58 -1.55
C TYR A 93 -13.43 14.99 -2.11
N THR A 94 -14.67 15.44 -2.25
CA THR A 94 -15.03 16.77 -2.76
C THR A 94 -16.10 17.42 -1.90
N GLY A 95 -16.27 18.74 -2.03
CA GLY A 95 -17.28 19.53 -1.32
C GLY A 95 -16.90 19.85 0.13
N GLN A 96 -17.83 20.49 0.84
CA GLN A 96 -17.59 21.09 2.18
C GLN A 96 -17.12 20.10 3.27
N ARG A 97 -17.39 18.80 3.11
CA ARG A 97 -17.01 17.77 4.08
C ARG A 97 -15.77 16.96 3.68
N ALA A 98 -15.09 17.33 2.58
CA ALA A 98 -13.98 16.59 2.02
C ALA A 98 -12.88 16.30 3.06
N VAL A 99 -12.34 17.34 3.68
CA VAL A 99 -11.26 17.22 4.68
C VAL A 99 -11.72 16.45 5.91
N ARG A 100 -12.96 16.65 6.37
CA ARG A 100 -13.51 15.89 7.50
C ARG A 100 -13.56 14.39 7.18
N SER A 101 -14.11 14.03 6.02
CA SER A 101 -14.19 12.64 5.58
C SER A 101 -12.81 12.03 5.43
N TRP A 102 -11.86 12.75 4.84
CA TRP A 102 -10.47 12.32 4.71
C TRP A 102 -9.84 12.06 6.10
N LYS A 103 -9.99 12.97 7.07
CA LYS A 103 -9.49 12.79 8.45
C LYS A 103 -10.08 11.55 9.13
N GLU A 104 -11.35 11.26 8.91
CA GLU A 104 -11.99 10.05 9.41
C GLU A 104 -11.33 8.78 8.83
N ARG A 105 -11.00 8.76 7.52
CA ARG A 105 -10.28 7.64 6.89
C ARG A 105 -8.83 7.52 7.39
N MET A 106 -8.17 8.64 7.60
CA MET A 106 -6.82 8.64 8.19
C MET A 106 -6.82 7.98 9.58
N ARG A 107 -7.81 8.29 10.43
CA ARG A 107 -7.92 7.65 11.74
C ARG A 107 -8.21 6.16 11.61
N GLU A 108 -9.04 5.76 10.67
CA GLU A 108 -9.34 4.35 10.41
C GLU A 108 -8.08 3.58 9.96
N LEU A 109 -7.32 4.13 9.02
CA LEU A 109 -6.03 3.55 8.59
C LEU A 109 -5.04 3.44 9.75
N ALA A 110 -4.98 4.44 10.62
CA ALA A 110 -4.11 4.42 11.78
C ALA A 110 -4.55 3.37 12.81
N LYS A 111 -5.86 3.27 13.07
CA LYS A 111 -6.45 2.25 13.95
C LYS A 111 -6.19 0.83 13.46
N LEU A 112 -6.27 0.60 12.16
CA LEU A 112 -5.98 -0.68 11.51
C LEU A 112 -4.47 -0.97 11.41
N GLY A 113 -3.59 -0.02 11.74
CA GLY A 113 -2.15 -0.21 11.73
C GLY A 113 -1.49 -0.12 10.36
N PHE A 114 -2.14 0.48 9.37
CA PHE A 114 -1.54 0.72 8.05
C PHE A 114 -0.66 1.97 8.02
N ILE A 115 -0.93 2.92 8.89
CA ILE A 115 -0.15 4.17 9.03
C ILE A 115 0.04 4.51 10.51
N ARG A 116 0.98 5.42 10.78
CA ARG A 116 1.01 6.18 12.04
C ARG A 116 0.90 7.66 11.72
N ILE A 117 0.19 8.40 12.57
CA ILE A 117 -0.01 9.84 12.46
C ILE A 117 0.71 10.51 13.62
N ALA A 118 1.36 11.63 13.38
CA ALA A 118 1.97 12.44 14.41
C ALA A 118 1.52 13.89 14.28
N ALA A 119 1.28 14.51 15.44
CA ALA A 119 0.97 15.92 15.53
C ALA A 119 2.22 16.78 15.28
N GLY A 120 2.00 17.99 14.82
CA GLY A 120 3.02 19.00 14.59
C GLY A 120 2.39 20.40 14.59
N THR A 121 3.00 21.35 13.91
CA THR A 121 2.54 22.75 13.86
C THR A 121 1.16 22.92 13.22
N ALA A 122 0.77 22.02 12.30
CA ALA A 122 -0.56 22.01 11.68
C ALA A 122 -1.62 21.21 12.49
N GLY A 123 -1.31 20.78 13.72
CA GLY A 123 -2.20 20.03 14.60
C GLY A 123 -2.03 18.51 14.50
N GLU A 124 -3.07 17.76 14.85
CA GLU A 124 -3.09 16.27 14.89
C GLU A 124 -2.58 15.64 13.58
N PHE A 125 -3.00 16.16 12.45
CA PHE A 125 -2.66 15.66 11.11
C PHE A 125 -1.55 16.49 10.49
N SER A 126 -0.33 16.41 11.02
CA SER A 126 0.83 17.09 10.46
C SER A 126 1.74 16.15 9.69
N HIS A 127 1.88 14.92 10.18
CA HIS A 127 2.82 13.95 9.64
C HIS A 127 2.21 12.55 9.63
N ALA A 128 2.57 11.74 8.64
CA ALA A 128 2.27 10.33 8.63
C ALA A 128 3.48 9.51 8.15
N VAL A 129 3.52 8.25 8.57
CA VAL A 129 4.37 7.22 7.97
C VAL A 129 3.51 6.04 7.57
N ILE A 130 3.81 5.46 6.42
CA ILE A 130 3.15 4.25 5.90
C ILE A 130 3.91 3.05 6.45
N LEU A 131 3.19 2.15 7.10
CA LEU A 131 3.74 0.89 7.62
C LEU A 131 3.67 -0.20 6.56
N ASN A 132 4.46 -1.29 6.72
CA ASN A 132 4.35 -2.44 5.83
C ASN A 132 2.93 -3.03 5.91
N PRO A 133 2.14 -2.98 4.82
CA PRO A 133 0.75 -3.40 4.84
C PRO A 133 0.57 -4.91 5.05
N HIS A 134 1.54 -5.71 4.64
CA HIS A 134 1.49 -7.15 4.86
C HIS A 134 1.62 -7.47 6.35
N PHE A 135 2.50 -6.77 7.07
CA PHE A 135 2.64 -6.92 8.52
C PHE A 135 1.38 -6.45 9.25
N ALA A 136 0.78 -5.33 8.83
CA ALA A 136 -0.49 -4.87 9.39
C ALA A 136 -1.59 -5.93 9.23
N ILE A 137 -1.75 -6.49 8.02
CA ILE A 137 -2.76 -7.53 7.74
C ILE A 137 -2.49 -8.82 8.53
N ARG A 138 -1.23 -9.23 8.68
CA ARG A 138 -0.88 -10.40 9.51
C ARG A 138 -1.27 -10.21 10.96
N ARG A 139 -1.01 -9.03 11.54
CA ARG A 139 -1.43 -8.70 12.92
C ARG A 139 -2.96 -8.71 13.07
N LEU A 140 -3.67 -8.12 12.12
CA LEU A 140 -5.13 -8.11 12.11
C LEU A 140 -5.72 -9.53 11.98
N HIS A 141 -5.10 -10.39 11.17
CA HIS A 141 -5.49 -11.79 11.04
C HIS A 141 -5.23 -12.57 12.34
N ALA A 142 -4.06 -12.43 12.94
CA ALA A 142 -3.72 -13.06 14.22
C ALA A 142 -4.65 -12.61 15.36
N ALA A 143 -5.11 -11.36 15.33
CA ALA A 143 -6.07 -10.81 16.28
C ALA A 143 -7.54 -11.24 16.00
N GLY A 144 -7.79 -12.01 14.94
CA GLY A 144 -9.16 -12.41 14.55
C GLY A 144 -10.07 -11.23 14.23
N THR A 145 -9.52 -10.17 13.60
CA THR A 145 -10.24 -8.91 13.35
C THR A 145 -11.46 -9.15 12.46
N PRO A 146 -12.69 -8.77 12.91
CA PRO A 146 -13.89 -8.90 12.09
C PRO A 146 -13.76 -8.13 10.77
N GLY A 147 -14.24 -8.73 9.67
CA GLY A 147 -14.14 -8.18 8.32
C GLY A 147 -12.97 -8.73 7.52
N LEU A 148 -11.91 -9.24 8.15
CA LEU A 148 -10.84 -9.94 7.46
C LEU A 148 -11.20 -11.43 7.29
N THR A 149 -11.68 -11.79 6.10
CA THR A 149 -12.02 -13.18 5.80
C THR A 149 -10.78 -14.03 5.55
N ALA A 150 -10.86 -15.32 5.89
CA ALA A 150 -9.79 -16.28 5.56
C ALA A 150 -9.51 -16.33 4.04
N ALA A 151 -10.53 -16.18 3.21
CA ALA A 151 -10.38 -16.17 1.75
C ALA A 151 -9.54 -14.95 1.28
N ALA A 152 -9.81 -13.75 1.80
CA ALA A 152 -9.06 -12.55 1.45
C ALA A 152 -7.59 -12.64 1.92
N TYR A 153 -7.38 -13.15 3.14
CA TYR A 153 -6.04 -13.38 3.67
C TYR A 153 -5.24 -14.40 2.83
N ASN A 154 -5.85 -15.56 2.54
CA ASN A 154 -5.19 -16.59 1.75
C ASN A 154 -4.88 -16.13 0.32
N ALA A 155 -5.78 -15.39 -0.32
CA ALA A 155 -5.53 -14.80 -1.64
C ALA A 155 -4.31 -13.86 -1.62
N LEU A 156 -4.11 -13.09 -0.55
CA LEU A 156 -2.93 -12.25 -0.38
C LEU A 156 -1.66 -13.08 -0.24
N VAL A 157 -1.68 -14.15 0.57
CA VAL A 157 -0.56 -15.09 0.75
C VAL A 157 -0.18 -15.75 -0.58
N GLU A 158 -1.16 -16.34 -1.27
CA GLU A 158 -0.96 -17.00 -2.57
C GLU A 158 -0.38 -16.04 -3.62
N ARG A 159 -0.90 -14.81 -3.66
CA ARG A 159 -0.37 -13.80 -4.55
C ARG A 159 1.07 -13.42 -4.19
N GLY A 160 1.39 -13.29 -2.90
CA GLY A 160 2.75 -13.06 -2.41
C GLY A 160 3.71 -14.13 -2.93
N ILE A 161 3.36 -15.40 -2.74
CA ILE A 161 4.14 -16.56 -3.22
C ILE A 161 4.32 -16.48 -4.75
N ALA A 162 3.24 -16.26 -5.50
CA ALA A 162 3.26 -16.23 -6.97
C ALA A 162 4.20 -15.17 -7.56
N ILE A 163 4.42 -14.07 -6.85
CA ILE A 163 5.30 -12.96 -7.28
C ILE A 163 6.67 -12.94 -6.60
N GLY A 164 6.93 -13.91 -5.70
CA GLY A 164 8.16 -14.00 -4.93
C GLY A 164 8.31 -12.88 -3.89
N ALA A 165 7.20 -12.41 -3.31
CA ALA A 165 7.21 -11.48 -2.18
C ALA A 165 7.22 -12.29 -0.88
N GLU A 166 8.13 -11.97 0.02
CA GLU A 166 8.35 -12.72 1.27
C GLU A 166 7.68 -12.07 2.49
N ASP A 167 7.10 -10.89 2.33
CA ASP A 167 6.51 -10.10 3.43
C ASP A 167 5.46 -10.85 4.26
N MET A 168 4.79 -11.85 3.65
CA MET A 168 3.82 -12.68 4.36
C MET A 168 4.47 -13.82 5.17
N ASN A 169 5.75 -14.13 4.95
CA ASN A 169 6.43 -15.29 5.52
C ASN A 169 7.59 -14.95 6.45
N VAL A 170 8.17 -13.76 6.34
CA VAL A 170 9.26 -13.32 7.24
C VAL A 170 8.73 -13.03 8.64
N ALA A 171 9.55 -13.22 9.66
CA ALA A 171 9.21 -12.89 11.05
C ALA A 171 8.82 -11.41 11.18
N LEU A 172 7.78 -11.13 11.98
CA LEU A 172 7.37 -9.77 12.28
C LEU A 172 8.48 -9.03 13.07
N PRO A 173 8.55 -7.69 13.00
CA PRO A 173 9.58 -6.94 13.74
C PRO A 173 9.61 -7.24 15.24
N GLU A 174 8.46 -7.41 15.87
CA GLU A 174 8.33 -7.79 17.27
C GLU A 174 8.87 -9.21 17.56
N GLU A 175 8.53 -10.18 16.72
CA GLU A 175 9.01 -11.57 16.83
C GLU A 175 10.55 -11.62 16.78
N ARG A 176 11.15 -10.82 15.87
CA ARG A 176 12.61 -10.73 15.73
C ARG A 176 13.29 -10.05 16.93
N GLN A 177 12.60 -9.12 17.59
CA GLN A 177 13.12 -8.48 18.81
C GLN A 177 13.12 -9.45 19.99
N GLU A 178 12.03 -10.19 20.18
CA GLU A 178 11.90 -11.22 21.21
C GLU A 178 12.98 -12.33 21.04
N GLU A 179 13.19 -12.80 19.79
CA GLU A 179 14.25 -13.76 19.50
C GLU A 179 15.65 -13.22 19.81
N ALA A 180 15.91 -11.95 19.49
CA ALA A 180 17.20 -11.31 19.78
C ALA A 180 17.43 -11.06 21.27
N GLU A 181 16.38 -10.84 22.06
CA GLU A 181 16.46 -10.70 23.52
C GLU A 181 16.61 -12.05 24.20
N ALA A 182 15.95 -13.10 23.71
CA ALA A 182 16.07 -14.46 24.24
C ALA A 182 17.45 -15.10 23.98
N ALA A 183 18.20 -14.59 23.01
CA ALA A 183 19.54 -15.07 22.64
C ALA A 183 20.69 -14.38 23.42
N LYS A 184 20.37 -13.43 24.32
CA LYS A 184 21.35 -12.72 25.17
C LYS A 184 21.43 -13.33 26.56
#